data_363c09e77c1cc1956af06626798247ed
#
_entry.id   363c09e77c1cc1956af06626798247ed
#
_cell.length_a   1.000
_cell.length_b   1.000
_cell.length_c   1.000
_cell.angle_alpha   90.00
_cell.angle_beta   90.00
_cell.angle_gamma   90.00
#
_symmetry.space_group_name_H-M   'P 1'
#
loop_
_entity.id
_entity.type
_entity.pdbx_description
1 polymer ?
#
loop_
_entity_poly.entity_id
_entity_poly.type
_entity_poly.pdbx_seq_one_letter_code
_entity_poly.pdbx_strand_id
1 'polypeptide(L)'
;MSINTQKNNVLLVTISLFIATFMSAVEGTIVSTAMPTIVGDLHGVSIMNWVFSVYLLTNAISTPIYGKLSDQFGRKKIFIFGIGIFLIGSIFSGLSNSMTTLIIWRAIQGVGAGVIMPLSYTIVADIYSDENRGKILGLNGAIWGIASILAPLIGGFLVDSLSWHWIFFLNVPLGIIALIIFIMSFHEKHIVVKQSIDYLGMIYLSLLLLSLMYIIQLISDLSDNWQPISYCTFFSILLLILFVRKEHCAENPIIPMKLLKNRTFVIQNIIAFLISGFLMGLEVYLPVWTQGIFGYPATLSGLAITPTSILWIFGAFVSGWLLSKMKAFYATMFGLFFILVAAIWVVLLPFTVSFAWFFAIAAICGIGFGITITNGTVISQNSVEKTDVGVATSFNTLCRIFGQTLIVAVLGIVMNRQLTIGILHTDGAKMDMINKIVNVKTAHLVPTKLMEPLRNVIYDSLHKVFWVCLFIVIFAVIVNLYDRILAKK
;
A
#
# COMPACT_ATOMS: atom_id res chain seq x y z
N MET A 1 -6.68 -48.24 -18.57
CA MET A 1 -6.27 -47.44 -17.41
C MET A 1 -7.09 -46.18 -17.45
N SER A 2 -8.12 -46.10 -16.64
CA SER A 2 -8.98 -44.91 -16.51
C SER A 2 -8.17 -43.80 -15.80
N ILE A 3 -7.81 -42.77 -16.59
CA ILE A 3 -7.24 -41.56 -16.01
C ILE A 3 -8.35 -40.89 -15.19
N ASN A 4 -8.26 -41.06 -13.89
CA ASN A 4 -9.13 -40.40 -12.92
C ASN A 4 -8.91 -38.89 -13.04
N THR A 5 -9.68 -38.20 -13.89
CA THR A 5 -9.71 -36.76 -13.95
C THR A 5 -10.44 -36.24 -12.71
N GLN A 6 -9.70 -36.06 -11.62
CA GLN A 6 -10.21 -35.37 -10.44
C GLN A 6 -10.66 -33.95 -10.88
N LYS A 7 -11.97 -33.71 -10.88
CA LYS A 7 -12.55 -32.40 -11.20
C LYS A 7 -12.20 -31.42 -10.08
N ASN A 8 -11.75 -30.23 -10.45
CA ASN A 8 -11.61 -29.11 -9.51
C ASN A 8 -12.95 -28.86 -8.81
N ASN A 9 -12.94 -28.74 -7.51
CA ASN A 9 -14.07 -28.17 -6.80
C ASN A 9 -13.99 -26.64 -6.91
N VAL A 10 -14.52 -26.10 -7.99
CA VAL A 10 -14.42 -24.67 -8.35
C VAL A 10 -14.83 -23.76 -7.21
N LEU A 11 -15.88 -24.13 -6.46
CA LEU A 11 -16.34 -23.32 -5.32
C LEU A 11 -15.30 -23.28 -4.19
N LEU A 12 -14.74 -24.42 -3.81
CA LEU A 12 -13.74 -24.48 -2.73
C LEU A 12 -12.44 -23.76 -3.13
N VAL A 13 -11.99 -23.91 -4.38
CA VAL A 13 -10.85 -23.13 -4.88
C VAL A 13 -11.12 -21.64 -4.77
N THR A 14 -12.28 -21.18 -5.20
CA THR A 14 -12.66 -19.76 -5.12
C THR A 14 -12.71 -19.24 -3.69
N ILE A 15 -13.27 -20.02 -2.75
CA ILE A 15 -13.28 -19.67 -1.32
C ILE A 15 -11.84 -19.53 -0.80
N SER A 16 -10.95 -20.45 -1.15
CA SER A 16 -9.53 -20.36 -0.75
C SER A 16 -8.85 -19.09 -1.27
N LEU A 17 -9.06 -18.77 -2.56
CA LEU A 17 -8.52 -17.52 -3.15
C LEU A 17 -9.09 -16.28 -2.48
N PHE A 18 -10.38 -16.31 -2.11
CA PHE A 18 -11.04 -15.21 -1.41
C PHE A 18 -10.50 -15.03 0.01
N ILE A 19 -10.24 -16.11 0.74
CA ILE A 19 -9.60 -16.04 2.07
C ILE A 19 -8.18 -15.44 1.94
N ALA A 20 -7.39 -15.89 0.96
CA ALA A 20 -6.06 -15.35 0.72
C ALA A 20 -6.10 -13.85 0.34
N THR A 21 -7.04 -13.44 -0.52
CA THR A 21 -7.24 -12.03 -0.88
C THR A 21 -7.66 -11.20 0.32
N PHE A 22 -8.60 -11.69 1.14
CA PHE A 22 -9.03 -11.03 2.37
C PHE A 22 -7.85 -10.81 3.33
N MET A 23 -7.04 -11.86 3.55
CA MET A 23 -5.85 -11.80 4.39
C MET A 23 -4.85 -10.74 3.91
N SER A 24 -4.57 -10.70 2.59
CA SER A 24 -3.68 -9.69 2.00
C SER A 24 -4.24 -8.27 2.11
N ALA A 25 -5.55 -8.12 1.94
CA ALA A 25 -6.20 -6.81 2.02
C ALA A 25 -6.27 -6.28 3.47
N VAL A 26 -6.55 -7.16 4.44
CA VAL A 26 -6.50 -6.82 5.87
C VAL A 26 -5.11 -6.39 6.28
N GLU A 27 -4.08 -7.11 5.84
CA GLU A 27 -2.68 -6.82 6.16
C GLU A 27 -2.24 -5.42 5.73
N GLY A 28 -2.77 -4.93 4.60
CA GLY A 28 -2.45 -3.59 4.09
C GLY A 28 -2.86 -2.45 5.03
N THR A 29 -3.89 -2.64 5.85
CA THR A 29 -4.49 -1.57 6.67
C THR A 29 -4.46 -1.83 8.18
N ILE A 30 -4.45 -3.08 8.62
CA ILE A 30 -4.51 -3.43 10.05
C ILE A 30 -3.29 -2.90 10.83
N VAL A 31 -2.12 -2.92 10.21
CA VAL A 31 -0.86 -2.50 10.81
C VAL A 31 -0.85 -1.00 11.14
N SER A 32 -1.53 -0.17 10.33
CA SER A 32 -1.59 1.28 10.55
C SER A 32 -2.27 1.64 11.88
N THR A 33 -3.33 0.92 12.22
CA THR A 33 -4.07 1.11 13.49
C THR A 33 -3.25 0.69 14.71
N ALA A 34 -2.43 -0.36 14.57
CA ALA A 34 -1.57 -0.88 15.63
C ALA A 34 -0.24 -0.13 15.76
N MET A 35 0.18 0.62 14.73
CA MET A 35 1.51 1.23 14.67
C MET A 35 1.87 2.10 15.87
N PRO A 36 0.99 2.96 16.39
CA PRO A 36 1.29 3.74 17.61
C PRO A 36 1.66 2.86 18.81
N THR A 37 0.93 1.75 19.01
CA THR A 37 1.22 0.79 20.09
C THR A 37 2.54 0.04 19.84
N ILE A 38 2.79 -0.40 18.61
CA ILE A 38 4.05 -1.06 18.21
C ILE A 38 5.24 -0.14 18.47
N VAL A 39 5.13 1.14 18.08
CA VAL A 39 6.18 2.14 18.32
C VAL A 39 6.43 2.36 19.81
N GLY A 40 5.38 2.38 20.61
CA GLY A 40 5.50 2.51 22.06
C GLY A 40 6.21 1.33 22.72
N ASP A 41 5.96 0.11 22.26
CA ASP A 41 6.53 -1.12 22.81
C ASP A 41 7.96 -1.40 22.30
N LEU A 42 8.18 -1.24 21.00
CA LEU A 42 9.47 -1.57 20.36
C LEU A 42 10.43 -0.38 20.24
N HIS A 43 10.00 0.81 20.60
CA HIS A 43 10.75 2.07 20.44
C HIS A 43 11.31 2.25 19.02
N GLY A 44 10.80 3.20 18.25
CA GLY A 44 11.28 3.36 16.87
C GLY A 44 10.38 4.18 15.97
N VAL A 45 9.82 5.30 16.49
CA VAL A 45 9.01 6.22 15.70
C VAL A 45 9.75 6.73 14.46
N SER A 46 11.07 6.89 14.56
CA SER A 46 11.92 7.36 13.46
C SER A 46 12.01 6.40 12.27
N ILE A 47 11.80 5.10 12.51
CA ILE A 47 11.89 4.05 11.48
C ILE A 47 10.56 3.33 11.25
N MET A 48 9.46 3.79 11.86
CA MET A 48 8.16 3.11 11.75
C MET A 48 7.65 3.00 10.30
N ASN A 49 7.99 3.96 9.44
CA ASN A 49 7.55 3.97 8.05
C ASN A 49 8.14 2.80 7.24
N TRP A 50 9.29 2.27 7.66
CA TRP A 50 9.91 1.10 7.03
C TRP A 50 9.07 -0.16 7.17
N VAL A 51 8.29 -0.28 8.24
CA VAL A 51 7.38 -1.42 8.44
C VAL A 51 6.36 -1.53 7.30
N PHE A 52 5.88 -0.38 6.79
CA PHE A 52 4.99 -0.32 5.64
C PHE A 52 5.75 -0.40 4.33
N SER A 53 6.76 0.45 4.19
CA SER A 53 7.48 0.62 2.92
C SER A 53 8.16 -0.65 2.46
N VAL A 54 8.82 -1.40 3.36
CA VAL A 54 9.54 -2.63 3.00
C VAL A 54 8.57 -3.74 2.58
N TYR A 55 7.43 -3.86 3.24
CA TYR A 55 6.38 -4.81 2.88
C TYR A 55 5.81 -4.51 1.49
N LEU A 56 5.44 -3.27 1.24
CA LEU A 56 4.91 -2.83 -0.05
C LEU A 56 5.95 -3.00 -1.17
N LEU A 57 7.21 -2.64 -0.89
CA LEU A 57 8.31 -2.77 -1.84
C LEU A 57 8.54 -4.23 -2.24
N THR A 58 8.70 -5.13 -1.26
CA THR A 58 8.95 -6.54 -1.54
C THR A 58 7.75 -7.23 -2.18
N ASN A 59 6.53 -6.82 -1.83
CA ASN A 59 5.31 -7.24 -2.51
C ASN A 59 5.32 -6.81 -4.00
N ALA A 60 5.63 -5.54 -4.27
CA ALA A 60 5.68 -5.01 -5.64
C ALA A 60 6.72 -5.73 -6.51
N ILE A 61 7.91 -5.98 -5.96
CA ILE A 61 9.00 -6.69 -6.63
C ILE A 61 8.63 -8.14 -6.93
N SER A 62 8.04 -8.85 -5.97
CA SER A 62 7.76 -10.27 -6.08
C SER A 62 6.53 -10.58 -6.95
N THR A 63 5.59 -9.65 -7.07
CA THR A 63 4.36 -9.83 -7.87
C THR A 63 4.62 -10.26 -9.32
N PRO A 64 5.42 -9.55 -10.14
CA PRO A 64 5.69 -9.98 -11.51
C PRO A 64 6.53 -11.26 -11.58
N ILE A 65 7.38 -11.50 -10.57
CA ILE A 65 8.19 -12.72 -10.47
C ILE A 65 7.28 -13.94 -10.30
N TYR A 66 6.35 -13.90 -9.35
CA TYR A 66 5.43 -15.00 -9.12
C TYR A 66 4.48 -15.25 -10.30
N GLY A 67 4.04 -14.22 -10.98
CA GLY A 67 3.26 -14.36 -12.20
C GLY A 67 3.97 -15.28 -13.19
N LYS A 68 5.21 -14.96 -13.55
CA LYS A 68 6.01 -15.72 -14.50
C LYS A 68 6.48 -17.10 -13.99
N LEU A 69 6.87 -17.19 -12.71
CA LEU A 69 7.23 -18.48 -12.11
C LEU A 69 6.04 -19.46 -12.11
N SER A 70 4.83 -18.94 -11.92
CA SER A 70 3.63 -19.77 -11.93
C SER A 70 3.34 -20.39 -13.30
N ASP A 71 3.66 -19.69 -14.38
CA ASP A 71 3.52 -20.22 -15.74
C ASP A 71 4.54 -21.33 -16.06
N GLN A 72 5.73 -21.29 -15.42
CA GLN A 72 6.78 -22.30 -15.63
C GLN A 72 6.66 -23.51 -14.69
N PHE A 73 6.46 -23.27 -13.41
CA PHE A 73 6.51 -24.31 -12.37
C PHE A 73 5.13 -24.82 -11.95
N GLY A 74 4.08 -24.19 -12.44
CA GLY A 74 2.69 -24.48 -12.09
C GLY A 74 2.15 -23.57 -11.00
N ARG A 75 0.89 -23.19 -11.16
CA ARG A 75 0.21 -22.22 -10.28
C ARG A 75 0.01 -22.77 -8.87
N LYS A 76 -0.28 -24.08 -8.77
CA LYS A 76 -0.48 -24.72 -7.46
C LYS A 76 0.74 -24.63 -6.58
N LYS A 77 1.90 -25.00 -7.08
CA LYS A 77 3.16 -25.02 -6.32
C LYS A 77 3.57 -23.62 -5.89
N ILE A 78 3.50 -22.67 -6.81
CA ILE A 78 3.90 -21.28 -6.55
C ILE A 78 2.96 -20.58 -5.56
N PHE A 79 1.64 -20.82 -5.65
CA PHE A 79 0.68 -20.28 -4.71
C PHE A 79 0.93 -20.80 -3.29
N ILE A 80 1.11 -22.12 -3.12
CA ILE A 80 1.41 -22.75 -1.83
C ILE A 80 2.71 -22.19 -1.24
N PHE A 81 3.75 -22.08 -2.06
CA PHE A 81 5.05 -21.55 -1.64
C PHE A 81 4.95 -20.08 -1.18
N GLY A 82 4.27 -19.23 -1.95
CA GLY A 82 4.13 -17.81 -1.61
C GLY A 82 3.30 -17.59 -0.35
N ILE A 83 2.15 -18.29 -0.19
CA ILE A 83 1.38 -18.23 1.06
C ILE A 83 2.21 -18.75 2.23
N GLY A 84 3.00 -19.81 2.06
CA GLY A 84 3.92 -20.31 3.09
C GLY A 84 4.91 -19.24 3.56
N ILE A 85 5.57 -18.52 2.63
CA ILE A 85 6.48 -17.41 2.95
C ILE A 85 5.72 -16.28 3.67
N PHE A 86 4.50 -15.94 3.21
CA PHE A 86 3.67 -14.94 3.86
C PHE A 86 3.38 -15.30 5.32
N LEU A 87 3.00 -16.54 5.60
CA LEU A 87 2.70 -17.00 6.95
C LEU A 87 3.94 -17.03 7.85
N ILE A 88 5.09 -17.48 7.33
CA ILE A 88 6.37 -17.42 8.05
C ILE A 88 6.69 -15.97 8.43
N GLY A 89 6.64 -15.05 7.46
CA GLY A 89 6.85 -13.62 7.70
C GLY A 89 5.87 -13.06 8.74
N SER A 90 4.60 -13.47 8.68
CA SER A 90 3.57 -13.04 9.62
C SER A 90 3.82 -13.55 11.04
N ILE A 91 4.13 -14.83 11.21
CA ILE A 91 4.44 -15.42 12.52
C ILE A 91 5.61 -14.69 13.19
N PHE A 92 6.71 -14.52 12.47
CA PHE A 92 7.89 -13.89 13.02
C PHE A 92 7.76 -12.36 13.17
N SER A 93 6.92 -11.70 12.37
CA SER A 93 6.51 -10.31 12.64
C SER A 93 5.80 -10.19 13.98
N GLY A 94 4.88 -11.14 14.28
CA GLY A 94 4.22 -11.21 15.58
C GLY A 94 5.14 -11.62 16.75
N LEU A 95 6.28 -12.21 16.49
CA LEU A 95 7.28 -12.57 17.51
C LEU A 95 8.41 -11.55 17.65
N SER A 96 8.35 -10.43 16.95
CA SER A 96 9.43 -9.45 16.92
C SER A 96 9.57 -8.69 18.24
N ASN A 97 10.82 -8.56 18.71
CA ASN A 97 11.18 -7.87 19.96
C ASN A 97 11.91 -6.52 19.72
N SER A 98 12.04 -6.10 18.46
CA SER A 98 12.60 -4.82 18.08
C SER A 98 11.99 -4.34 16.76
N MET A 99 12.00 -3.03 16.53
CA MET A 99 11.51 -2.46 15.27
C MET A 99 12.30 -2.99 14.06
N THR A 100 13.61 -3.20 14.19
CA THR A 100 14.46 -3.74 13.11
C THR A 100 14.08 -5.18 12.75
N THR A 101 13.86 -6.05 13.74
CA THR A 101 13.43 -7.43 13.47
C THR A 101 12.05 -7.47 12.84
N LEU A 102 11.13 -6.60 13.27
CA LEU A 102 9.82 -6.45 12.65
C LEU A 102 9.96 -6.06 11.16
N ILE A 103 10.78 -5.06 10.84
CA ILE A 103 11.03 -4.62 9.46
C ILE A 103 11.57 -5.78 8.59
N ILE A 104 12.52 -6.57 9.11
CA ILE A 104 13.08 -7.71 8.36
C ILE A 104 11.96 -8.76 8.05
N TRP A 105 11.15 -9.10 9.04
CA TRP A 105 10.08 -10.09 8.82
C TRP A 105 8.95 -9.55 7.95
N ARG A 106 8.70 -8.24 7.99
CA ARG A 106 7.80 -7.55 7.07
C ARG A 106 8.29 -7.63 5.62
N ALA A 107 9.61 -7.54 5.40
CA ALA A 107 10.16 -7.75 4.05
C ALA A 107 9.87 -9.17 3.54
N ILE A 108 10.07 -10.18 4.38
CA ILE A 108 9.79 -11.59 4.03
C ILE A 108 8.29 -11.80 3.81
N GLN A 109 7.44 -11.23 4.66
CA GLN A 109 5.98 -11.29 4.51
C GLN A 109 5.52 -10.64 3.20
N GLY A 110 6.11 -9.50 2.82
CA GLY A 110 5.83 -8.82 1.56
C GLY A 110 6.22 -9.64 0.33
N VAL A 111 7.36 -10.37 0.38
CA VAL A 111 7.71 -11.33 -0.67
C VAL A 111 6.59 -12.37 -0.84
N GLY A 112 6.08 -12.93 0.26
CA GLY A 112 4.97 -13.89 0.20
C GLY A 112 3.66 -13.29 -0.31
N ALA A 113 3.36 -12.04 0.07
CA ALA A 113 2.14 -11.34 -0.35
C ALA A 113 2.02 -11.17 -1.87
N GLY A 114 3.16 -11.01 -2.56
CA GLY A 114 3.20 -10.80 -4.00
C GLY A 114 2.62 -11.93 -4.85
N VAL A 115 2.44 -13.13 -4.28
CA VAL A 115 1.82 -14.27 -4.98
C VAL A 115 0.30 -14.13 -5.08
N ILE A 116 -0.34 -13.48 -4.09
CA ILE A 116 -1.78 -13.61 -3.84
C ILE A 116 -2.61 -13.04 -5.01
N MET A 117 -2.37 -11.79 -5.37
CA MET A 117 -3.17 -11.12 -6.40
C MET A 117 -2.97 -11.70 -7.80
N PRO A 118 -1.74 -11.82 -8.34
CA PRO A 118 -1.56 -12.30 -9.71
C PRO A 118 -2.07 -13.73 -9.89
N LEU A 119 -1.79 -14.62 -8.92
CA LEU A 119 -2.23 -16.00 -9.06
C LEU A 119 -3.73 -16.16 -8.81
N SER A 120 -4.34 -15.37 -7.92
CA SER A 120 -5.80 -15.38 -7.77
C SER A 120 -6.49 -15.05 -9.09
N TYR A 121 -6.03 -14.03 -9.80
CA TYR A 121 -6.61 -13.65 -11.10
C TYR A 121 -6.36 -14.71 -12.18
N THR A 122 -5.17 -15.28 -12.22
CA THR A 122 -4.81 -16.30 -13.20
C THR A 122 -5.56 -17.62 -12.96
N ILE A 123 -5.66 -18.07 -11.72
CA ILE A 123 -6.38 -19.29 -11.36
C ILE A 123 -7.88 -19.13 -11.66
N VAL A 124 -8.48 -17.98 -11.33
CA VAL A 124 -9.87 -17.67 -11.70
C VAL A 124 -10.05 -17.72 -13.22
N ALA A 125 -9.07 -17.21 -13.98
CA ALA A 125 -9.11 -17.28 -15.44
C ALA A 125 -9.07 -18.71 -15.99
N ASP A 126 -8.44 -19.64 -15.27
CA ASP A 126 -8.33 -21.04 -15.70
C ASP A 126 -9.55 -21.90 -15.37
N ILE A 127 -10.23 -21.60 -14.25
CA ILE A 127 -11.31 -22.45 -13.74
C ILE A 127 -12.71 -21.95 -14.13
N TYR A 128 -12.83 -20.68 -14.55
CA TYR A 128 -14.10 -20.08 -14.96
C TYR A 128 -14.12 -19.75 -16.46
N SER A 129 -15.32 -19.91 -17.08
CA SER A 129 -15.58 -19.39 -18.41
C SER A 129 -15.55 -17.87 -18.45
N ASP A 130 -15.26 -17.27 -19.61
CA ASP A 130 -15.18 -15.81 -19.79
C ASP A 130 -16.41 -15.08 -19.28
N GLU A 131 -17.62 -15.67 -19.42
CA GLU A 131 -18.88 -15.12 -18.98
C GLU A 131 -18.97 -14.98 -17.43
N ASN A 132 -18.45 -15.96 -16.68
CA ASN A 132 -18.52 -15.96 -15.22
C ASN A 132 -17.28 -15.32 -14.56
N ARG A 133 -16.17 -15.26 -15.27
CA ARG A 133 -14.89 -14.71 -14.81
C ARG A 133 -15.05 -13.27 -14.31
N GLY A 134 -15.76 -12.41 -15.05
CA GLY A 134 -16.00 -11.03 -14.67
C GLY A 134 -16.73 -10.90 -13.32
N LYS A 135 -17.73 -11.77 -13.07
CA LYS A 135 -18.48 -11.79 -11.81
C LYS A 135 -17.59 -12.17 -10.62
N ILE A 136 -16.76 -13.19 -10.78
CA ILE A 136 -15.86 -13.67 -9.72
C ILE A 136 -14.76 -12.65 -9.43
N LEU A 137 -14.19 -12.01 -10.44
CA LEU A 137 -13.22 -10.93 -10.25
C LEU A 137 -13.86 -9.71 -9.56
N GLY A 138 -15.14 -9.41 -9.87
CA GLY A 138 -15.91 -8.39 -9.17
C GLY A 138 -16.13 -8.73 -7.69
N LEU A 139 -16.43 -9.99 -7.36
CA LEU A 139 -16.53 -10.46 -5.97
C LEU A 139 -15.18 -10.37 -5.25
N ASN A 140 -14.08 -10.64 -5.92
CA ASN A 140 -12.75 -10.46 -5.35
C ASN A 140 -12.48 -8.99 -4.96
N GLY A 141 -12.92 -8.05 -5.78
CA GLY A 141 -12.90 -6.62 -5.46
C GLY A 141 -13.79 -6.26 -4.25
N ALA A 142 -14.97 -6.89 -4.13
CA ALA A 142 -15.84 -6.69 -2.96
C ALA A 142 -15.20 -7.18 -1.65
N ILE A 143 -14.42 -8.27 -1.70
CA ILE A 143 -13.65 -8.78 -0.55
C ILE A 143 -12.61 -7.75 -0.10
N TRP A 144 -11.93 -7.11 -1.03
CA TRP A 144 -11.02 -6.00 -0.73
C TRP A 144 -11.74 -4.86 0.01
N GLY A 145 -12.92 -4.48 -0.47
CA GLY A 145 -13.75 -3.47 0.19
C GLY A 145 -14.15 -3.86 1.61
N ILE A 146 -14.63 -5.10 1.81
CA ILE A 146 -15.00 -5.62 3.13
C ILE A 146 -13.78 -5.67 4.07
N ALA A 147 -12.64 -6.18 3.59
CA ALA A 147 -11.41 -6.25 4.34
C ALA A 147 -10.94 -4.86 4.80
N SER A 148 -10.99 -3.86 3.91
CA SER A 148 -10.59 -2.48 4.22
C SER A 148 -11.47 -1.81 5.29
N ILE A 149 -12.74 -2.23 5.41
CA ILE A 149 -13.63 -1.77 6.48
C ILE A 149 -13.33 -2.49 7.79
N LEU A 150 -13.17 -3.82 7.73
CA LEU A 150 -13.01 -4.64 8.93
C LEU A 150 -11.60 -4.54 9.54
N ALA A 151 -10.57 -4.35 8.74
CA ALA A 151 -9.19 -4.38 9.19
C ALA A 151 -8.87 -3.33 10.28
N PRO A 152 -9.24 -2.05 10.16
CA PRO A 152 -8.99 -1.09 11.22
C PRO A 152 -9.77 -1.41 12.52
N LEU A 153 -10.99 -1.95 12.40
CA LEU A 153 -11.82 -2.33 13.53
C LEU A 153 -11.26 -3.54 14.25
N ILE A 154 -10.93 -4.61 13.52
CA ILE A 154 -10.33 -5.83 14.05
C ILE A 154 -8.96 -5.49 14.65
N GLY A 155 -8.14 -4.69 13.95
CA GLY A 155 -6.82 -4.27 14.42
C GLY A 155 -6.89 -3.50 15.72
N GLY A 156 -7.78 -2.50 15.80
CA GLY A 156 -8.02 -1.73 17.01
C GLY A 156 -8.47 -2.61 18.18
N PHE A 157 -9.46 -3.48 17.95
CA PHE A 157 -9.95 -4.43 18.97
C PHE A 157 -8.86 -5.36 19.47
N LEU A 158 -8.06 -5.95 18.57
CA LEU A 158 -6.97 -6.86 18.95
C LEU A 158 -5.89 -6.14 19.77
N VAL A 159 -5.53 -4.91 19.40
CA VAL A 159 -4.54 -4.08 20.09
C VAL A 159 -5.01 -3.69 21.49
N ASP A 160 -6.27 -3.30 21.62
CA ASP A 160 -6.83 -2.85 22.89
C ASP A 160 -7.11 -4.00 23.85
N SER A 161 -7.65 -5.14 23.35
CA SER A 161 -8.13 -6.26 24.17
C SER A 161 -7.07 -7.34 24.43
N LEU A 162 -6.14 -7.54 23.50
CA LEU A 162 -5.09 -8.57 23.59
C LEU A 162 -3.70 -7.93 23.54
N SER A 163 -3.11 -7.88 22.35
CA SER A 163 -1.84 -7.20 22.07
C SER A 163 -1.67 -6.98 20.57
N TRP A 164 -0.79 -6.07 20.17
CA TRP A 164 -0.50 -5.80 18.76
C TRP A 164 0.05 -7.03 18.00
N HIS A 165 0.67 -7.99 18.65
CA HIS A 165 1.19 -9.24 18.07
C HIS A 165 0.09 -10.03 17.34
N TRP A 166 -1.14 -9.97 17.84
CA TRP A 166 -2.28 -10.71 17.30
C TRP A 166 -2.73 -10.22 15.92
N ILE A 167 -2.39 -8.98 15.51
CA ILE A 167 -2.68 -8.53 14.15
C ILE A 167 -1.95 -9.38 13.10
N PHE A 168 -0.76 -9.88 13.45
CA PHE A 168 0.03 -10.77 12.61
C PHE A 168 -0.42 -12.23 12.77
N PHE A 169 -0.68 -12.67 13.99
CA PHE A 169 -1.12 -14.07 14.23
C PHE A 169 -2.49 -14.37 13.64
N LEU A 170 -3.35 -13.39 13.43
CA LEU A 170 -4.64 -13.55 12.74
C LEU A 170 -4.49 -14.17 11.35
N ASN A 171 -3.41 -13.87 10.63
CA ASN A 171 -3.15 -14.42 9.31
C ASN A 171 -2.88 -15.92 9.33
N VAL A 172 -2.40 -16.46 10.45
CA VAL A 172 -1.96 -17.86 10.53
C VAL A 172 -3.13 -18.83 10.36
N PRO A 173 -4.22 -18.78 11.15
CA PRO A 173 -5.36 -19.66 10.96
C PRO A 173 -6.04 -19.45 9.60
N LEU A 174 -6.17 -18.19 9.13
CA LEU A 174 -6.78 -17.90 7.84
C LEU A 174 -5.95 -18.50 6.68
N GLY A 175 -4.64 -18.31 6.70
CA GLY A 175 -3.76 -18.80 5.66
C GLY A 175 -3.63 -20.34 5.67
N ILE A 176 -3.62 -20.98 6.83
CA ILE A 176 -3.63 -22.46 6.95
C ILE A 176 -4.94 -23.02 6.37
N ILE A 177 -6.09 -22.44 6.72
CA ILE A 177 -7.39 -22.83 6.17
C ILE A 177 -7.40 -22.67 4.64
N ALA A 178 -6.93 -21.52 4.14
CA ALA A 178 -6.83 -21.27 2.71
C ALA A 178 -5.94 -22.32 2.02
N LEU A 179 -4.76 -22.63 2.58
CA LEU A 179 -3.85 -23.64 2.03
C LEU A 179 -4.45 -25.03 2.00
N ILE A 180 -5.07 -25.49 3.12
CA ILE A 180 -5.69 -26.82 3.20
C ILE A 180 -6.78 -26.96 2.13
N ILE A 181 -7.70 -25.98 2.06
CA ILE A 181 -8.78 -25.99 1.05
C ILE A 181 -8.17 -26.00 -0.36
N PHE A 182 -7.17 -25.16 -0.62
CA PHE A 182 -6.55 -25.05 -1.93
C PHE A 182 -5.85 -26.35 -2.36
N ILE A 183 -5.05 -26.94 -1.48
CA ILE A 183 -4.30 -28.19 -1.75
C ILE A 183 -5.25 -29.35 -2.10
N MET A 184 -6.36 -29.43 -1.37
CA MET A 184 -7.35 -30.50 -1.56
C MET A 184 -8.23 -30.31 -2.78
N SER A 185 -8.52 -29.06 -3.17
CA SER A 185 -9.55 -28.75 -4.17
C SER A 185 -8.99 -28.37 -5.54
N PHE A 186 -7.77 -27.84 -5.62
CA PHE A 186 -7.17 -27.39 -6.86
C PHE A 186 -6.27 -28.46 -7.48
N HIS A 187 -6.68 -28.96 -8.66
CA HIS A 187 -5.93 -29.92 -9.46
C HIS A 187 -5.55 -29.27 -10.77
N GLU A 188 -4.28 -28.97 -10.94
CA GLU A 188 -3.75 -28.28 -12.08
C GLU A 188 -3.46 -29.23 -13.24
N LYS A 189 -3.95 -28.91 -14.43
CA LYS A 189 -3.47 -29.49 -15.67
C LYS A 189 -2.31 -28.64 -16.18
N HIS A 190 -1.09 -29.01 -15.79
CA HIS A 190 0.10 -28.24 -16.10
C HIS A 190 0.40 -28.26 -17.59
N ILE A 191 0.21 -27.13 -18.26
CA ILE A 191 0.71 -26.87 -19.62
C ILE A 191 1.92 -25.95 -19.44
N VAL A 192 3.13 -26.49 -19.62
CA VAL A 192 4.36 -25.68 -19.55
C VAL A 192 4.38 -24.72 -20.72
N VAL A 193 4.16 -23.45 -20.45
CA VAL A 193 4.40 -22.39 -21.42
C VAL A 193 5.81 -21.85 -21.19
N LYS A 194 6.74 -22.19 -22.08
CA LYS A 194 8.09 -21.63 -22.06
C LYS A 194 8.03 -20.17 -22.55
N GLN A 195 7.77 -19.25 -21.64
CA GLN A 195 7.95 -17.82 -21.89
C GLN A 195 9.34 -17.39 -21.37
N SER A 196 10.02 -16.55 -22.12
CA SER A 196 11.28 -15.94 -21.66
C SER A 196 10.98 -14.98 -20.48
N ILE A 197 11.67 -15.19 -19.36
CA ILE A 197 11.55 -14.32 -18.19
C ILE A 197 12.70 -13.30 -18.24
N ASP A 198 12.37 -12.03 -18.10
CA ASP A 198 13.37 -10.97 -17.95
C ASP A 198 13.88 -10.87 -16.50
N TYR A 199 14.67 -11.87 -16.09
CA TYR A 199 15.28 -11.86 -14.74
C TYR A 199 16.16 -10.64 -14.49
N LEU A 200 16.90 -10.17 -15.51
CA LEU A 200 17.78 -9.00 -15.35
C LEU A 200 16.98 -7.71 -15.18
N GLY A 201 15.91 -7.51 -15.93
CA GLY A 201 15.00 -6.37 -15.71
C GLY A 201 14.41 -6.37 -14.30
N MET A 202 13.97 -7.55 -13.81
CA MET A 202 13.48 -7.69 -12.43
C MET A 202 14.55 -7.32 -11.39
N ILE A 203 15.79 -7.79 -11.56
CA ILE A 203 16.91 -7.49 -10.65
C ILE A 203 17.22 -5.99 -10.69
N TYR A 204 17.33 -5.38 -11.86
CA TYR A 204 17.62 -3.95 -11.99
C TYR A 204 16.52 -3.09 -11.35
N LEU A 205 15.25 -3.41 -11.59
CA LEU A 205 14.13 -2.71 -10.97
C LEU A 205 14.14 -2.86 -9.45
N SER A 206 14.37 -4.06 -8.95
CA SER A 206 14.45 -4.36 -7.52
C SER A 206 15.56 -3.58 -6.83
N LEU A 207 16.77 -3.62 -7.40
CA LEU A 207 17.93 -2.90 -6.86
C LEU A 207 17.74 -1.37 -6.96
N LEU A 208 17.11 -0.88 -8.03
CA LEU A 208 16.77 0.54 -8.18
C LEU A 208 15.85 1.00 -7.05
N LEU A 209 14.78 0.27 -6.79
CA LEU A 209 13.82 0.62 -5.74
C LEU A 209 14.46 0.54 -4.34
N LEU A 210 15.24 -0.50 -4.07
CA LEU A 210 16.00 -0.62 -2.81
C LEU A 210 16.98 0.53 -2.63
N SER A 211 17.70 0.92 -3.70
CA SER A 211 18.64 2.03 -3.63
C SER A 211 17.95 3.38 -3.42
N LEU A 212 16.80 3.61 -4.05
CA LEU A 212 15.98 4.81 -3.81
C LEU A 212 15.47 4.88 -2.36
N MET A 213 14.99 3.75 -1.81
CA MET A 213 14.59 3.67 -0.40
C MET A 213 15.76 3.94 0.55
N TYR A 214 16.95 3.43 0.23
CA TYR A 214 18.15 3.66 1.03
C TYR A 214 18.62 5.12 0.97
N ILE A 215 18.53 5.78 -0.19
CA ILE A 215 18.78 7.23 -0.32
C ILE A 215 17.84 8.01 0.60
N ILE A 216 16.55 7.68 0.59
CA ILE A 216 15.54 8.31 1.45
C ILE A 216 15.92 8.16 2.93
N GLN A 217 16.41 6.97 3.33
CA GLN A 217 16.89 6.74 4.70
C GLN A 217 18.11 7.59 5.05
N LEU A 218 19.12 7.64 4.16
CA LEU A 218 20.32 8.45 4.39
C LEU A 218 20.00 9.95 4.56
N ILE A 219 19.01 10.46 3.80
CA ILE A 219 18.53 11.84 3.96
C ILE A 219 17.83 12.04 5.33
N SER A 220 17.15 11.00 5.83
CA SER A 220 16.48 11.03 7.13
C SER A 220 17.45 11.12 8.32
N ASP A 221 18.63 10.52 8.22
CA ASP A 221 19.55 10.37 9.35
C ASP A 221 20.34 11.64 9.69
N LEU A 222 20.05 12.79 9.02
CA LEU A 222 20.64 14.11 9.29
C LEU A 222 22.18 14.12 9.41
N SER A 223 22.84 13.09 8.87
CA SER A 223 24.32 13.09 8.86
C SER A 223 24.80 14.13 7.84
N ASP A 224 25.74 14.99 8.24
CA ASP A 224 26.42 15.96 7.33
C ASP A 224 27.23 15.24 6.22
N ASN A 225 27.22 13.93 6.21
CA ASN A 225 27.97 13.12 5.30
C ASN A 225 27.16 12.86 4.01
N TRP A 226 27.25 13.77 3.04
CA TRP A 226 26.57 13.67 1.74
C TRP A 226 27.21 12.63 0.79
N GLN A 227 28.37 12.11 1.09
CA GLN A 227 29.10 11.15 0.24
C GLN A 227 28.31 9.87 -0.02
N PRO A 228 27.73 9.16 0.98
CA PRO A 228 26.90 7.97 0.73
C PRO A 228 25.69 8.28 -0.14
N ILE A 229 25.07 9.44 0.03
CA ILE A 229 23.91 9.87 -0.77
C ILE A 229 24.30 10.00 -2.24
N SER A 230 25.46 10.62 -2.53
CA SER A 230 25.92 10.81 -3.91
C SER A 230 26.27 9.48 -4.58
N TYR A 231 26.94 8.55 -3.87
CA TYR A 231 27.24 7.21 -4.40
C TYR A 231 25.96 6.40 -4.68
N CYS A 232 25.01 6.40 -3.76
CA CYS A 232 23.72 5.71 -3.96
C CYS A 232 22.90 6.34 -5.08
N THR A 233 22.93 7.68 -5.22
CA THR A 233 22.24 8.38 -6.32
C THR A 233 22.87 8.01 -7.66
N PHE A 234 24.21 8.01 -7.76
CA PHE A 234 24.90 7.57 -8.97
C PHE A 234 24.55 6.12 -9.32
N PHE A 235 24.58 5.23 -8.33
CA PHE A 235 24.22 3.83 -8.51
C PHE A 235 22.75 3.66 -8.96
N SER A 236 21.81 4.44 -8.40
CA SER A 236 20.41 4.44 -8.82
C SER A 236 20.24 4.89 -10.26
N ILE A 237 20.96 5.93 -10.69
CA ILE A 237 20.93 6.41 -12.08
C ILE A 237 21.49 5.34 -13.02
N LEU A 238 22.58 4.68 -12.64
CA LEU A 238 23.16 3.57 -13.41
C LEU A 238 22.15 2.43 -13.56
N LEU A 239 21.51 2.01 -12.46
CA LEU A 239 20.50 0.95 -12.46
C LEU A 239 19.30 1.33 -13.32
N LEU A 240 18.84 2.58 -13.30
CA LEU A 240 17.76 3.07 -14.14
C LEU A 240 18.14 2.99 -15.63
N ILE A 241 19.37 3.39 -15.99
CA ILE A 241 19.86 3.29 -17.37
C ILE A 241 19.92 1.83 -17.83
N LEU A 242 20.45 0.94 -16.98
CA LEU A 242 20.54 -0.49 -17.28
C LEU A 242 19.14 -1.12 -17.40
N PHE A 243 18.22 -0.78 -16.52
CA PHE A 243 16.82 -1.21 -16.56
C PHE A 243 16.16 -0.78 -17.87
N VAL A 244 16.21 0.52 -18.22
CA VAL A 244 15.59 1.04 -19.43
C VAL A 244 16.19 0.38 -20.69
N ARG A 245 17.52 0.21 -20.75
CA ARG A 245 18.16 -0.50 -21.87
C ARG A 245 17.69 -1.95 -21.98
N LYS A 246 17.59 -2.64 -20.85
CA LYS A 246 17.14 -4.03 -20.81
C LYS A 246 15.68 -4.17 -21.26
N GLU A 247 14.79 -3.30 -20.76
CA GLU A 247 13.37 -3.27 -21.15
C GLU A 247 13.16 -3.02 -22.66
N HIS A 248 14.03 -2.21 -23.28
CA HIS A 248 13.99 -2.01 -24.74
C HIS A 248 14.36 -3.26 -25.56
N CYS A 249 15.20 -4.13 -25.01
CA CYS A 249 15.71 -5.33 -25.67
C CYS A 249 14.96 -6.61 -25.26
N ALA A 250 14.11 -6.55 -24.24
CA ALA A 250 13.41 -7.72 -23.74
C ALA A 250 12.23 -8.11 -24.66
N GLU A 251 12.11 -9.42 -24.97
CA GLU A 251 10.94 -9.95 -25.70
C GLU A 251 9.65 -9.79 -24.92
N ASN A 252 9.72 -9.94 -23.57
CA ASN A 252 8.61 -9.79 -22.65
C ASN A 252 8.98 -8.81 -21.53
N PRO A 253 9.00 -7.49 -21.81
CA PRO A 253 9.39 -6.48 -20.83
C PRO A 253 8.41 -6.43 -19.64
N ILE A 254 8.91 -6.00 -18.48
CA ILE A 254 8.08 -5.74 -17.29
C ILE A 254 7.25 -4.47 -17.53
N ILE A 255 7.89 -3.47 -18.11
CA ILE A 255 7.29 -2.17 -18.45
C ILE A 255 7.41 -1.94 -19.96
N PRO A 256 6.37 -2.26 -20.75
CA PRO A 256 6.42 -2.03 -22.19
C PRO A 256 6.60 -0.55 -22.51
N MET A 257 7.76 -0.18 -23.03
CA MET A 257 8.13 1.22 -23.32
C MET A 257 7.19 1.89 -24.33
N LYS A 258 6.48 1.09 -25.17
CA LYS A 258 5.47 1.61 -26.10
C LYS A 258 4.30 2.28 -25.37
N LEU A 259 3.92 1.79 -24.16
CA LEU A 259 2.83 2.36 -23.39
C LEU A 259 3.19 3.73 -22.81
N LEU A 260 4.46 3.97 -22.51
CA LEU A 260 4.93 5.26 -22.01
C LEU A 260 4.91 6.37 -23.08
N LYS A 261 4.73 6.03 -24.36
CA LYS A 261 4.51 7.01 -25.42
C LYS A 261 3.07 7.57 -25.43
N ASN A 262 2.13 6.85 -24.83
CA ASN A 262 0.76 7.33 -24.71
C ASN A 262 0.65 8.30 -23.53
N ARG A 263 0.44 9.58 -23.83
CA ARG A 263 0.38 10.66 -22.86
C ARG A 263 -0.70 10.43 -21.78
N THR A 264 -1.92 10.08 -22.19
CA THR A 264 -3.03 9.85 -21.25
C THR A 264 -2.71 8.72 -20.30
N PHE A 265 -2.10 7.63 -20.82
CA PHE A 265 -1.63 6.51 -20.00
C PHE A 265 -0.63 6.99 -18.93
N VAL A 266 0.40 7.73 -19.33
CA VAL A 266 1.43 8.23 -18.41
C VAL A 266 0.83 9.13 -17.33
N ILE A 267 -0.02 10.09 -17.73
CA ILE A 267 -0.64 11.04 -16.80
C ILE A 267 -1.52 10.32 -15.77
N GLN A 268 -2.36 9.38 -16.19
CA GLN A 268 -3.20 8.63 -15.24
C GLN A 268 -2.37 7.80 -14.26
N ASN A 269 -1.24 7.26 -14.70
CA ASN A 269 -0.34 6.50 -13.83
C ASN A 269 0.45 7.41 -12.87
N ILE A 270 0.83 8.63 -13.27
CA ILE A 270 1.40 9.63 -12.35
C ILE A 270 0.37 10.04 -11.30
N ILE A 271 -0.88 10.31 -11.69
CA ILE A 271 -1.96 10.63 -10.74
C ILE A 271 -2.18 9.46 -9.78
N ALA A 272 -2.23 8.21 -10.29
CA ALA A 272 -2.37 7.02 -9.45
C ALA A 272 -1.23 6.89 -8.44
N PHE A 273 0.00 7.15 -8.84
CA PHE A 273 1.18 7.19 -7.97
C PHE A 273 1.03 8.24 -6.84
N LEU A 274 0.72 9.48 -7.19
CA LEU A 274 0.62 10.59 -6.23
C LEU A 274 -0.52 10.39 -5.24
N ILE A 275 -1.69 10.02 -5.73
CA ILE A 275 -2.89 9.88 -4.90
C ILE A 275 -2.82 8.65 -4.01
N SER A 276 -2.22 7.55 -4.46
CA SER A 276 -1.98 6.38 -3.61
C SER A 276 -0.96 6.67 -2.50
N GLY A 277 0.03 7.52 -2.75
CA GLY A 277 0.95 8.00 -1.73
C GLY A 277 0.27 8.87 -0.69
N PHE A 278 -0.63 9.78 -1.10
CA PHE A 278 -1.44 10.57 -0.17
C PHE A 278 -2.35 9.68 0.70
N LEU A 279 -2.98 8.67 0.11
CA LEU A 279 -3.78 7.68 0.84
C LEU A 279 -2.96 7.02 1.96
N MET A 280 -1.75 6.54 1.63
CA MET A 280 -0.88 5.91 2.63
C MET A 280 -0.46 6.89 3.72
N GLY A 281 -0.26 8.16 3.39
CA GLY A 281 -0.01 9.22 4.37
C GLY A 281 -1.16 9.36 5.37
N LEU A 282 -2.41 9.36 4.92
CA LEU A 282 -3.57 9.38 5.81
C LEU A 282 -3.65 8.12 6.69
N GLU A 283 -3.50 6.94 6.08
CA GLU A 283 -3.61 5.66 6.79
C GLU A 283 -2.56 5.51 7.90
N VAL A 284 -1.33 6.01 7.68
CA VAL A 284 -0.24 5.90 8.67
C VAL A 284 -0.32 6.99 9.73
N TYR A 285 -0.58 8.25 9.35
CA TYR A 285 -0.42 9.38 10.28
C TYR A 285 -1.69 9.80 10.99
N LEU A 286 -2.88 9.43 10.50
CA LEU A 286 -4.12 9.73 11.21
C LEU A 286 -4.25 8.94 12.53
N PRO A 287 -3.87 7.66 12.63
CA PRO A 287 -3.78 6.96 13.91
C PRO A 287 -2.76 7.58 14.87
N VAL A 288 -1.63 8.05 14.36
CA VAL A 288 -0.63 8.76 15.19
C VAL A 288 -1.22 10.04 15.79
N TRP A 289 -2.03 10.77 15.02
CA TRP A 289 -2.74 11.95 15.53
C TRP A 289 -3.74 11.58 16.63
N THR A 290 -4.63 10.64 16.34
CA THR A 290 -5.74 10.30 17.25
C THR A 290 -5.26 9.61 18.52
N GLN A 291 -4.26 8.76 18.46
CA GLN A 291 -3.68 8.10 19.63
C GLN A 291 -2.69 9.00 20.37
N GLY A 292 -1.74 9.65 19.67
CA GLY A 292 -0.66 10.41 20.28
C GLY A 292 -1.11 11.74 20.86
N ILE A 293 -2.01 12.48 20.19
CA ILE A 293 -2.45 13.81 20.65
C ILE A 293 -3.68 13.67 21.55
N PHE A 294 -4.72 12.94 21.12
CA PHE A 294 -5.97 12.85 21.89
C PHE A 294 -5.96 11.72 22.91
N GLY A 295 -5.05 10.76 22.81
CA GLY A 295 -5.02 9.61 23.71
C GLY A 295 -6.20 8.64 23.47
N TYR A 296 -6.77 8.59 22.27
CA TYR A 296 -7.84 7.66 21.95
C TYR A 296 -7.31 6.24 21.80
N PRO A 297 -8.08 5.22 22.22
CA PRO A 297 -7.69 3.82 22.02
C PRO A 297 -7.58 3.48 20.53
N ALA A 298 -6.83 2.43 20.21
CA ALA A 298 -6.59 1.99 18.84
C ALA A 298 -7.88 1.68 18.07
N THR A 299 -8.91 1.14 18.77
CA THR A 299 -10.23 0.88 18.19
C THR A 299 -10.90 2.16 17.66
N LEU A 300 -10.90 3.25 18.43
CA LEU A 300 -11.46 4.52 17.97
C LEU A 300 -10.62 5.11 16.82
N SER A 301 -9.30 4.96 16.86
CA SER A 301 -8.42 5.41 15.78
C SER A 301 -8.68 4.66 14.48
N GLY A 302 -8.94 3.35 14.56
CA GLY A 302 -9.38 2.54 13.41
C GLY A 302 -10.73 3.00 12.85
N LEU A 303 -11.69 3.31 13.73
CA LEU A 303 -12.97 3.89 13.34
C LEU A 303 -12.79 5.20 12.56
N ALA A 304 -11.83 6.06 12.91
CA ALA A 304 -11.58 7.32 12.21
C ALA A 304 -11.25 7.13 10.72
N ILE A 305 -10.63 6.00 10.34
CA ILE A 305 -10.24 5.69 8.94
C ILE A 305 -11.36 4.94 8.20
N THR A 306 -12.21 4.21 8.91
CA THR A 306 -13.25 3.34 8.33
C THR A 306 -14.14 4.02 7.28
N PRO A 307 -14.58 5.29 7.45
CA PRO A 307 -15.39 5.96 6.43
C PRO A 307 -14.70 6.09 5.06
N THR A 308 -13.36 6.15 5.03
CA THR A 308 -12.60 6.16 3.77
C THR A 308 -12.90 4.92 2.94
N SER A 309 -12.87 3.74 3.56
CA SER A 309 -13.11 2.46 2.87
C SER A 309 -14.55 2.29 2.43
N ILE A 310 -15.52 2.68 3.27
CA ILE A 310 -16.95 2.59 2.93
C ILE A 310 -17.27 3.48 1.73
N LEU A 311 -16.85 4.74 1.79
CA LEU A 311 -17.17 5.71 0.76
C LEU A 311 -16.28 5.58 -0.49
N TRP A 312 -15.16 4.86 -0.40
CA TRP A 312 -14.40 4.42 -1.58
C TRP A 312 -15.27 3.53 -2.49
N ILE A 313 -15.99 2.57 -1.92
CA ILE A 313 -16.87 1.70 -2.70
C ILE A 313 -17.93 2.55 -3.41
N PHE A 314 -18.55 3.48 -2.70
CA PHE A 314 -19.51 4.42 -3.29
C PHE A 314 -18.87 5.27 -4.40
N GLY A 315 -17.69 5.84 -4.16
CA GLY A 315 -16.92 6.61 -5.14
C GLY A 315 -16.58 5.80 -6.40
N ALA A 316 -16.26 4.51 -6.26
CA ALA A 316 -16.00 3.64 -7.40
C ALA A 316 -17.24 3.43 -8.28
N PHE A 317 -18.45 3.31 -7.70
CA PHE A 317 -19.69 3.27 -8.47
C PHE A 317 -19.95 4.61 -9.19
N VAL A 318 -19.76 5.72 -8.49
CA VAL A 318 -19.89 7.08 -9.06
C VAL A 318 -18.92 7.26 -10.23
N SER A 319 -17.68 6.72 -10.16
CA SER A 319 -16.70 6.73 -11.22
C SER A 319 -17.25 6.15 -12.53
N GLY A 320 -17.85 4.97 -12.48
CA GLY A 320 -18.45 4.35 -13.67
C GLY A 320 -19.52 5.21 -14.33
N TRP A 321 -20.40 5.82 -13.51
CA TRP A 321 -21.41 6.74 -13.99
C TRP A 321 -20.81 8.02 -14.58
N LEU A 322 -19.79 8.61 -13.95
CA LEU A 322 -19.11 9.81 -14.45
C LEU A 322 -18.45 9.55 -15.81
N LEU A 323 -17.74 8.42 -15.96
CA LEU A 323 -17.07 8.07 -17.22
C LEU A 323 -18.06 7.81 -18.37
N SER A 324 -19.28 7.41 -18.08
CA SER A 324 -20.33 7.26 -19.09
C SER A 324 -20.97 8.59 -19.53
N LYS A 325 -20.87 9.65 -18.72
CA LYS A 325 -21.55 10.94 -18.95
C LYS A 325 -20.61 12.08 -19.34
N MET A 326 -19.34 12.00 -18.97
CA MET A 326 -18.39 13.08 -19.22
C MET A 326 -17.00 12.57 -19.65
N LYS A 327 -16.19 13.49 -20.22
CA LYS A 327 -14.82 13.16 -20.64
C LYS A 327 -13.97 12.78 -19.42
N ALA A 328 -13.03 11.86 -19.64
CA ALA A 328 -12.10 11.33 -18.63
C ALA A 328 -11.45 12.44 -17.76
N PHE A 329 -11.02 13.55 -18.37
CA PHE A 329 -10.48 14.70 -17.67
C PHE A 329 -11.39 15.23 -16.55
N TYR A 330 -12.66 15.47 -16.86
CA TYR A 330 -13.62 16.02 -15.87
C TYR A 330 -13.97 15.00 -14.78
N ALA A 331 -14.09 13.73 -15.15
CA ALA A 331 -14.35 12.66 -14.19
C ALA A 331 -13.21 12.54 -13.18
N THR A 332 -11.95 12.56 -13.64
CA THR A 332 -10.77 12.54 -12.75
C THR A 332 -10.67 13.82 -11.92
N MET A 333 -10.93 15.01 -12.52
CA MET A 333 -10.91 16.27 -11.80
C MET A 333 -11.95 16.30 -10.67
N PHE A 334 -13.12 15.71 -10.88
CA PHE A 334 -14.17 15.61 -9.86
C PHE A 334 -13.69 14.80 -8.64
N GLY A 335 -13.03 13.66 -8.86
CA GLY A 335 -12.44 12.89 -7.76
C GLY A 335 -11.31 13.64 -7.04
N LEU A 336 -10.41 14.28 -7.81
CA LEU A 336 -9.32 15.09 -7.27
C LEU A 336 -9.83 16.29 -6.46
N PHE A 337 -10.98 16.86 -6.81
CA PHE A 337 -11.60 17.94 -6.04
C PHE A 337 -11.94 17.49 -4.62
N PHE A 338 -12.57 16.33 -4.43
CA PHE A 338 -12.85 15.80 -3.09
C PHE A 338 -11.57 15.56 -2.29
N ILE A 339 -10.55 14.98 -2.92
CA ILE A 339 -9.26 14.72 -2.26
C ILE A 339 -8.59 16.05 -1.86
N LEU A 340 -8.65 17.06 -2.73
CA LEU A 340 -8.08 18.39 -2.45
C LEU A 340 -8.80 19.08 -1.28
N VAL A 341 -10.12 19.04 -1.26
CA VAL A 341 -10.93 19.59 -0.15
C VAL A 341 -10.54 18.93 1.16
N ALA A 342 -10.44 17.60 1.19
CA ALA A 342 -10.05 16.86 2.37
C ALA A 342 -8.60 17.15 2.80
N ALA A 343 -7.66 17.26 1.85
CA ALA A 343 -6.25 17.59 2.12
C ALA A 343 -6.11 19.00 2.71
N ILE A 344 -6.83 19.99 2.17
CA ILE A 344 -6.88 21.35 2.74
C ILE A 344 -7.48 21.28 4.16
N TRP A 345 -8.55 20.53 4.34
CA TRP A 345 -9.23 20.45 5.63
C TRP A 345 -8.35 19.85 6.72
N VAL A 346 -7.63 18.76 6.44
CA VAL A 346 -6.66 18.17 7.38
C VAL A 346 -5.59 19.17 7.82
N VAL A 347 -5.07 19.97 6.88
CA VAL A 347 -4.06 21.00 7.17
C VAL A 347 -4.61 22.13 8.04
N LEU A 348 -5.90 22.42 7.94
CA LEU A 348 -6.54 23.50 8.72
C LEU A 348 -7.06 23.04 10.08
N LEU A 349 -6.91 21.76 10.44
CA LEU A 349 -7.39 21.27 11.75
C LEU A 349 -6.58 21.88 12.89
N PRO A 350 -7.23 22.49 13.90
CA PRO A 350 -6.54 22.97 15.10
C PRO A 350 -6.12 21.81 16.02
N PHE A 351 -5.28 22.13 17.00
CA PHE A 351 -4.83 21.16 18.01
C PHE A 351 -6.00 20.51 18.75
N THR A 352 -6.99 21.30 19.15
CA THR A 352 -8.22 20.82 19.79
C THR A 352 -9.33 20.71 18.76
N VAL A 353 -9.63 19.51 18.32
CA VAL A 353 -10.66 19.22 17.32
C VAL A 353 -11.54 18.04 17.76
N SER A 354 -12.83 18.10 17.41
CA SER A 354 -13.74 16.98 17.65
C SER A 354 -13.40 15.78 16.76
N PHE A 355 -13.51 14.58 17.32
CA PHE A 355 -13.32 13.32 16.59
C PHE A 355 -14.17 13.23 15.32
N ALA A 356 -15.37 13.82 15.31
CA ALA A 356 -16.27 13.83 14.15
C ALA A 356 -15.64 14.44 12.88
N TRP A 357 -14.68 15.35 13.00
CA TRP A 357 -14.00 15.94 11.85
C TRP A 357 -13.14 14.94 11.09
N PHE A 358 -12.50 14.01 11.81
CA PHE A 358 -11.72 12.93 11.15
C PHE A 358 -12.63 12.02 10.34
N PHE A 359 -13.84 11.72 10.83
CA PHE A 359 -14.87 10.99 10.09
C PHE A 359 -15.27 11.70 8.81
N ALA A 360 -15.54 13.01 8.88
CA ALA A 360 -15.93 13.79 7.73
C ALA A 360 -14.81 13.86 6.67
N ILE A 361 -13.58 14.09 7.10
CA ILE A 361 -12.41 14.11 6.23
C ILE A 361 -12.19 12.75 5.58
N ALA A 362 -12.22 11.67 6.36
CA ALA A 362 -12.08 10.30 5.87
C ALA A 362 -13.19 9.94 4.85
N ALA A 363 -14.42 10.38 5.10
CA ALA A 363 -15.55 10.20 4.22
C ALA A 363 -15.35 10.89 2.86
N ILE A 364 -14.97 12.17 2.87
CA ILE A 364 -14.71 12.96 1.66
C ILE A 364 -13.52 12.38 0.88
N CYS A 365 -12.43 12.01 1.58
CA CYS A 365 -11.30 11.31 0.99
C CYS A 365 -11.73 10.01 0.30
N GLY A 366 -12.57 9.21 0.95
CA GLY A 366 -13.06 7.94 0.42
C GLY A 366 -13.75 8.09 -0.93
N ILE A 367 -14.67 9.05 -1.03
CA ILE A 367 -15.35 9.37 -2.31
C ILE A 367 -14.30 9.73 -3.38
N GLY A 368 -13.39 10.64 -3.05
CA GLY A 368 -12.35 11.10 -3.96
C GLY A 368 -11.42 9.97 -4.43
N PHE A 369 -10.95 9.11 -3.52
CA PHE A 369 -10.12 7.95 -3.85
C PHE A 369 -10.86 6.95 -4.73
N GLY A 370 -12.11 6.61 -4.38
CA GLY A 370 -12.94 5.70 -5.17
C GLY A 370 -13.09 6.18 -6.61
N ILE A 371 -13.37 7.46 -6.82
CA ILE A 371 -13.50 8.05 -8.15
C ILE A 371 -12.15 8.08 -8.86
N THR A 372 -11.12 8.65 -8.25
CA THR A 372 -9.84 8.93 -8.93
C THR A 372 -9.09 7.64 -9.30
N ILE A 373 -9.02 6.68 -8.38
CA ILE A 373 -8.28 5.43 -8.60
C ILE A 373 -9.01 4.54 -9.62
N THR A 374 -10.34 4.46 -9.53
CA THR A 374 -11.13 3.69 -10.51
C THR A 374 -11.03 4.31 -11.89
N ASN A 375 -11.19 5.64 -12.01
CA ASN A 375 -10.99 6.37 -13.26
C ASN A 375 -9.60 6.12 -13.85
N GLY A 376 -8.55 6.27 -13.03
CA GLY A 376 -7.17 6.08 -13.44
C GLY A 376 -6.93 4.69 -14.05
N THR A 377 -7.50 3.65 -13.43
CA THR A 377 -7.42 2.27 -13.95
C THR A 377 -8.16 2.11 -15.26
N VAL A 378 -9.44 2.54 -15.33
CA VAL A 378 -10.27 2.41 -16.54
C VAL A 378 -9.72 3.23 -17.71
N ILE A 379 -9.28 4.46 -17.46
CA ILE A 379 -8.70 5.32 -18.50
C ILE A 379 -7.37 4.75 -19.00
N SER A 380 -6.52 4.20 -18.11
CA SER A 380 -5.28 3.52 -18.49
C SER A 380 -5.57 2.30 -19.39
N GLN A 381 -6.59 1.51 -19.05
CA GLN A 381 -7.03 0.37 -19.86
C GLN A 381 -7.55 0.80 -21.24
N ASN A 382 -8.35 1.86 -21.31
CA ASN A 382 -8.95 2.37 -22.54
C ASN A 382 -7.94 3.12 -23.44
N SER A 383 -6.77 3.48 -22.90
CA SER A 383 -5.73 4.21 -23.65
C SER A 383 -4.76 3.28 -24.40
N VAL A 384 -4.95 1.96 -24.31
CA VAL A 384 -4.08 0.95 -24.91
C VAL A 384 -4.87 -0.03 -25.79
N GLU A 385 -4.18 -0.80 -26.60
CA GLU A 385 -4.81 -1.86 -27.41
C GLU A 385 -5.37 -2.99 -26.51
N LYS A 386 -6.40 -3.69 -26.99
CA LYS A 386 -7.06 -4.77 -26.21
C LYS A 386 -6.09 -5.85 -25.73
N THR A 387 -5.05 -6.13 -26.49
CA THR A 387 -3.97 -7.08 -26.15
C THR A 387 -3.14 -6.62 -24.96
N ASP A 388 -3.03 -5.31 -24.72
CA ASP A 388 -2.18 -4.71 -23.70
C ASP A 388 -2.94 -4.30 -22.43
N VAL A 389 -4.26 -4.50 -22.36
CA VAL A 389 -5.10 -4.11 -21.21
C VAL A 389 -4.63 -4.74 -19.90
N GLY A 390 -4.20 -6.00 -19.92
CA GLY A 390 -3.66 -6.68 -18.73
C GLY A 390 -2.37 -6.02 -18.24
N VAL A 391 -1.47 -5.69 -19.18
CA VAL A 391 -0.20 -5.03 -18.87
C VAL A 391 -0.44 -3.60 -18.35
N ALA A 392 -1.35 -2.86 -18.97
CA ALA A 392 -1.73 -1.52 -18.52
C ALA A 392 -2.31 -1.51 -17.09
N THR A 393 -3.13 -2.50 -16.76
CA THR A 393 -3.70 -2.68 -15.42
C THR A 393 -2.61 -3.00 -14.39
N SER A 394 -1.71 -3.90 -14.75
CA SER A 394 -0.57 -4.28 -13.89
C SER A 394 0.37 -3.09 -13.64
N PHE A 395 0.66 -2.32 -14.69
CA PHE A 395 1.49 -1.11 -14.58
C PHE A 395 0.82 -0.04 -13.71
N ASN A 396 -0.49 0.17 -13.84
CA ASN A 396 -1.23 1.10 -12.98
C ASN A 396 -1.16 0.66 -11.51
N THR A 397 -1.34 -0.63 -11.22
CA THR A 397 -1.21 -1.18 -9.88
C THR A 397 0.22 -1.00 -9.34
N LEU A 398 1.23 -1.23 -10.16
CA LEU A 398 2.64 -1.03 -9.82
C LEU A 398 2.91 0.44 -9.45
N CYS A 399 2.44 1.40 -10.25
CA CYS A 399 2.55 2.83 -9.97
C CYS A 399 1.90 3.21 -8.63
N ARG A 400 0.75 2.63 -8.32
CA ARG A 400 0.09 2.84 -7.02
C ARG A 400 0.92 2.35 -5.85
N ILE A 401 1.45 1.12 -5.93
CA ILE A 401 2.29 0.54 -4.87
C ILE A 401 3.57 1.36 -4.71
N PHE A 402 4.18 1.81 -5.81
CA PHE A 402 5.37 2.67 -5.75
C PHE A 402 5.06 4.03 -5.12
N GLY A 403 3.91 4.62 -5.45
CA GLY A 403 3.44 5.85 -4.81
C GLY A 403 3.28 5.69 -3.31
N GLN A 404 2.62 4.63 -2.86
CA GLN A 404 2.48 4.30 -1.44
C GLN A 404 3.85 4.15 -0.77
N THR A 405 4.74 3.37 -1.38
CA THR A 405 6.06 3.05 -0.80
C THR A 405 6.98 4.27 -0.70
N LEU A 406 7.15 5.00 -1.80
CA LEU A 406 8.12 6.11 -1.86
C LEU A 406 7.60 7.35 -1.10
N ILE A 407 6.31 7.67 -1.24
CA ILE A 407 5.75 8.86 -0.59
C ILE A 407 5.70 8.67 0.92
N VAL A 408 5.29 7.50 1.44
CA VAL A 408 5.30 7.28 2.89
C VAL A 408 6.71 7.37 3.49
N ALA A 409 7.71 6.93 2.75
CA ALA A 409 9.11 7.08 3.17
C ALA A 409 9.54 8.57 3.22
N VAL A 410 9.15 9.38 2.22
CA VAL A 410 9.38 10.83 2.23
C VAL A 410 8.65 11.51 3.40
N LEU A 411 7.39 11.13 3.64
CA LEU A 411 6.63 11.65 4.79
C LEU A 411 7.29 11.29 6.12
N GLY A 412 7.92 10.10 6.20
CA GLY A 412 8.73 9.69 7.34
C GLY A 412 9.92 10.60 7.62
N ILE A 413 10.64 11.02 6.58
CA ILE A 413 11.72 12.00 6.72
C ILE A 413 11.19 13.30 7.33
N VAL A 414 10.09 13.81 6.77
CA VAL A 414 9.49 15.07 7.25
C VAL A 414 9.08 14.94 8.71
N MET A 415 8.41 13.85 9.07
CA MET A 415 7.99 13.58 10.45
C MET A 415 9.20 13.51 11.40
N ASN A 416 10.19 12.68 11.07
CA ASN A 416 11.36 12.48 11.92
C ASN A 416 12.18 13.77 12.11
N ARG A 417 12.40 14.54 11.04
CA ARG A 417 13.10 15.80 11.09
C ARG A 417 12.39 16.81 12.01
N GLN A 418 11.07 16.93 11.89
CA GLN A 418 10.29 17.87 12.72
C GLN A 418 10.25 17.43 14.17
N LEU A 419 10.12 16.13 14.45
CA LEU A 419 10.21 15.59 15.81
C LEU A 419 11.57 15.91 16.45
N THR A 420 12.67 15.69 15.71
CA THR A 420 14.02 16.00 16.19
C THR A 420 14.20 17.49 16.51
N ILE A 421 13.75 18.37 15.62
CA ILE A 421 13.80 19.83 15.83
C ILE A 421 12.95 20.21 17.05
N GLY A 422 11.72 19.70 17.15
CA GLY A 422 10.83 20.01 18.28
C GLY A 422 11.38 19.54 19.63
N ILE A 423 12.03 18.37 19.68
CA ILE A 423 12.67 17.85 20.89
C ILE A 423 13.86 18.73 21.30
N LEU A 424 14.68 19.21 20.36
CA LEU A 424 15.81 20.10 20.65
C LEU A 424 15.38 21.45 21.26
N HIS A 425 14.17 21.91 20.95
CA HIS A 425 13.61 23.15 21.49
C HIS A 425 12.78 22.96 22.76
N THR A 426 12.68 21.72 23.27
CA THR A 426 11.88 21.41 24.47
C THR A 426 12.79 20.90 25.58
N ASP A 427 13.03 21.69 26.59
CA ASP A 427 13.95 21.35 27.70
C ASP A 427 13.54 20.05 28.39
N GLY A 428 14.49 19.12 28.50
CA GLY A 428 14.28 17.81 29.13
C GLY A 428 13.54 16.78 28.27
N ALA A 429 13.15 17.12 27.03
CA ALA A 429 12.51 16.17 26.10
C ALA A 429 13.53 15.19 25.52
N LYS A 430 13.05 13.96 25.28
CA LYS A 430 13.82 12.89 24.62
C LYS A 430 12.93 12.15 23.63
N MET A 431 13.52 11.58 22.58
CA MET A 431 12.80 10.80 21.56
C MET A 431 12.03 9.62 22.19
N ASP A 432 12.57 8.99 23.22
CA ASP A 432 11.90 7.92 23.98
C ASP A 432 10.56 8.36 24.57
N MET A 433 10.43 9.62 24.97
CA MET A 433 9.16 10.16 25.48
C MET A 433 8.11 10.31 24.37
N ILE A 434 8.53 10.65 23.15
CA ILE A 434 7.62 10.66 21.98
C ILE A 434 7.08 9.24 21.72
N ASN A 435 7.96 8.22 21.74
CA ASN A 435 7.53 6.82 21.60
C ASN A 435 6.46 6.46 22.64
N LYS A 436 6.65 6.90 23.89
CA LYS A 436 5.70 6.62 24.99
C LYS A 436 4.37 7.36 24.83
N ILE A 437 4.38 8.62 24.35
CA ILE A 437 3.16 9.42 24.17
C ILE A 437 2.29 8.87 23.04
N VAL A 438 2.91 8.43 21.97
CA VAL A 438 2.18 7.88 20.81
C VAL A 438 1.38 6.63 21.18
N ASN A 439 1.84 5.87 22.16
CA ASN A 439 1.10 4.73 22.70
C ASN A 439 0.30 5.11 23.95
N VAL A 440 -1.01 5.02 23.86
CA VAL A 440 -1.94 5.37 24.96
C VAL A 440 -1.64 4.62 26.26
N LYS A 441 -1.19 3.35 26.15
CA LYS A 441 -0.87 2.50 27.32
C LYS A 441 0.38 2.95 28.09
N THR A 442 1.32 3.63 27.43
CA THR A 442 2.58 4.07 28.03
C THR A 442 2.67 5.59 28.24
N ALA A 443 1.71 6.33 27.71
CA ALA A 443 1.70 7.80 27.82
C ALA A 443 1.78 8.30 29.27
N HIS A 444 1.19 7.58 30.23
CA HIS A 444 1.22 7.92 31.65
C HIS A 444 2.64 7.89 32.28
N LEU A 445 3.61 7.23 31.62
CA LEU A 445 5.02 7.17 32.06
C LEU A 445 5.80 8.46 31.75
N VAL A 446 5.22 9.38 30.99
CA VAL A 446 5.85 10.66 30.65
C VAL A 446 5.52 11.67 31.72
N PRO A 447 6.51 12.49 32.20
CA PRO A 447 6.25 13.53 33.20
C PRO A 447 5.14 14.49 32.75
N THR A 448 4.20 14.77 33.62
CA THR A 448 3.01 15.62 33.34
C THR A 448 3.40 16.99 32.79
N LYS A 449 4.51 17.56 33.23
CA LYS A 449 5.02 18.84 32.74
C LYS A 449 5.44 18.84 31.27
N LEU A 450 5.84 17.69 30.76
CA LEU A 450 6.30 17.50 29.35
C LEU A 450 5.21 16.97 28.42
N MET A 451 4.06 16.55 28.95
CA MET A 451 2.99 15.94 28.16
C MET A 451 2.45 16.90 27.10
N GLU A 452 2.06 18.10 27.48
CA GLU A 452 1.50 19.09 26.56
C GLU A 452 2.56 19.63 25.56
N PRO A 453 3.79 20.01 25.97
CA PRO A 453 4.85 20.39 25.04
C PRO A 453 5.15 19.30 24.00
N LEU A 454 5.25 18.04 24.40
CA LEU A 454 5.55 16.95 23.48
C LEU A 454 4.38 16.62 22.55
N ARG A 455 3.13 16.76 23.00
CA ARG A 455 1.96 16.66 22.10
C ARG A 455 1.95 17.77 21.05
N ASN A 456 2.37 18.99 21.41
CA ASN A 456 2.54 20.09 20.46
C ASN A 456 3.63 19.76 19.44
N VAL A 457 4.76 19.17 19.86
CA VAL A 457 5.80 18.70 18.93
C VAL A 457 5.26 17.67 17.94
N ILE A 458 4.45 16.70 18.40
CA ILE A 458 3.80 15.72 17.52
C ILE A 458 2.83 16.42 16.56
N TYR A 459 2.02 17.35 17.04
CA TYR A 459 1.06 18.10 16.24
C TYR A 459 1.73 18.91 15.14
N ASP A 460 2.79 19.67 15.44
CA ASP A 460 3.55 20.45 14.48
C ASP A 460 4.20 19.54 13.42
N SER A 461 4.71 18.39 13.86
CA SER A 461 5.31 17.40 12.96
C SER A 461 4.27 16.81 12.00
N LEU A 462 3.10 16.43 12.48
CA LEU A 462 1.98 15.95 11.67
C LEU A 462 1.47 17.02 10.70
N HIS A 463 1.39 18.27 11.14
CA HIS A 463 1.01 19.38 10.24
C HIS A 463 1.97 19.51 9.07
N LYS A 464 3.29 19.43 9.30
CA LYS A 464 4.28 19.44 8.21
C LYS A 464 4.12 18.27 7.25
N VAL A 465 3.82 17.08 7.78
CA VAL A 465 3.51 15.89 6.95
C VAL A 465 2.27 16.16 6.08
N PHE A 466 1.19 16.69 6.64
CA PHE A 466 -0.03 16.97 5.89
C PHE A 466 0.11 18.15 4.90
N TRP A 467 0.98 19.12 5.16
CA TRP A 467 1.37 20.12 4.16
C TRP A 467 2.03 19.48 2.94
N VAL A 468 2.95 18.53 3.15
CA VAL A 468 3.56 17.79 2.03
C VAL A 468 2.48 16.97 1.29
N CYS A 469 1.57 16.33 2.01
CA CYS A 469 0.41 15.64 1.42
C CYS A 469 -0.44 16.58 0.56
N LEU A 470 -0.73 17.79 1.01
CA LEU A 470 -1.46 18.80 0.24
C LEU A 470 -0.71 19.18 -1.03
N PHE A 471 0.60 19.42 -0.97
CA PHE A 471 1.41 19.69 -2.17
C PHE A 471 1.37 18.55 -3.20
N ILE A 472 1.38 17.29 -2.73
CA ILE A 472 1.25 16.11 -3.60
C ILE A 472 -0.10 16.12 -4.33
N VAL A 473 -1.19 16.43 -3.62
CA VAL A 473 -2.54 16.50 -4.21
C VAL A 473 -2.65 17.67 -5.19
N ILE A 474 -2.12 18.84 -4.85
CA ILE A 474 -2.06 20.00 -5.77
C ILE A 474 -1.29 19.64 -7.04
N PHE A 475 -0.15 18.95 -6.89
CA PHE A 475 0.62 18.49 -8.04
C PHE A 475 -0.16 17.51 -8.92
N ALA A 476 -0.93 16.58 -8.33
CA ALA A 476 -1.80 15.70 -9.08
C ALA A 476 -2.88 16.46 -9.87
N VAL A 477 -3.46 17.50 -9.28
CA VAL A 477 -4.40 18.41 -9.97
C VAL A 477 -3.72 19.13 -11.15
N ILE A 478 -2.51 19.65 -10.96
CA ILE A 478 -1.72 20.32 -12.02
C ILE A 478 -1.43 19.34 -13.16
N VAL A 479 -1.02 18.10 -12.86
CA VAL A 479 -0.76 17.06 -13.85
C VAL A 479 -2.02 16.75 -14.66
N ASN A 480 -3.19 16.66 -14.03
CA ASN A 480 -4.45 16.47 -14.75
C ASN A 480 -4.83 17.67 -15.62
N LEU A 481 -4.59 18.91 -15.15
CA LEU A 481 -4.82 20.13 -15.93
C LEU A 481 -3.89 20.21 -17.15
N TYR A 482 -2.64 19.81 -16.99
CA TYR A 482 -1.66 19.76 -18.08
C TYR A 482 -2.10 18.84 -19.22
N ASP A 483 -2.71 17.69 -18.91
CA ASP A 483 -3.29 16.78 -19.91
C ASP A 483 -4.31 17.49 -20.81
N ARG A 484 -5.18 18.32 -20.22
CA ARG A 484 -6.19 19.06 -20.95
C ARG A 484 -5.60 20.11 -21.89
N ILE A 485 -4.55 20.82 -21.43
CA ILE A 485 -3.92 21.87 -22.23
C ILE A 485 -3.28 21.27 -23.48
N LEU A 486 -2.60 20.16 -23.33
CA LEU A 486 -1.96 19.46 -24.45
C LEU A 486 -2.97 18.75 -25.37
N ALA A 487 -4.14 18.34 -24.86
CA ALA A 487 -5.19 17.74 -25.67
C ALA A 487 -5.91 18.74 -26.59
N LYS A 488 -5.74 20.04 -26.35
CA LYS A 488 -6.29 21.12 -27.19
C LYS A 488 -5.34 21.58 -28.28
N LYS A 489 -4.06 21.20 -28.21
CA LYS A 489 -3.06 21.41 -29.28
C LYS A 489 -2.96 20.17 -30.16
#